data_6b396b69fc425179382a71a0379a0d2f
#
_entry.id   6b396b69fc425179382a71a0379a0d2f
#
_cell.length_a   1.000
_cell.length_b   1.000
_cell.length_c   1.000
_cell.angle_alpha   90.00
_cell.angle_beta   90.00
_cell.angle_gamma   90.00
#
_symmetry.space_group_name_H-M   'P 1'
#
loop_
_entity.id
_entity.type
_entity.pdbx_description
1 polymer ?
#
loop_
_entity_poly.entity_id
_entity_poly.type
_entity_poly.pdbx_seq_one_letter_code
_entity_poly.pdbx_strand_id
1 'polypeptide(L)'
;MARVLLLSATPEDDETDFNLAPLEEALKCAEHDRFRIHSLTADPKTADLIIFVEFYGGGWYFKRVRRHPLVRRHREKCFLFSANPLVIPLLPGVYTGVEKIWASTRTRPGFYLGRPINEFTTYTAPAHDLPYLFSFMGSVRNARVRAKLATLRHPRSFFQNTTDDFDRVLNRTMNRGERLDYHRRYAELTKATKFVLCPRGVSASSIRLFETMRMGRVPVILSDGWIPPVGPQWDEFSLRVPERDFARVPALLERFEEEAVTMGSLARKEWEQWFSEQVLFHQLVELCLDIRAKRKLPESLSRWPAYLQFLEPFHFRRVMGTIYRRLRETKSRAAGQPAGCKQQ
;
A
#
# COMPACT_ATOMS: atom_id res chain seq x y z
N MET A 1 -25.83 7.47 -0.24
CA MET A 1 -26.05 6.01 -0.16
C MET A 1 -25.68 5.38 -1.49
N ALA A 2 -24.87 4.30 -1.51
CA ALA A 2 -24.50 3.58 -2.73
C ALA A 2 -24.59 2.07 -2.51
N ARG A 3 -25.00 1.34 -3.54
CA ARG A 3 -24.93 -0.13 -3.60
C ARG A 3 -23.62 -0.51 -4.29
N VAL A 4 -22.82 -1.35 -3.65
CA VAL A 4 -21.45 -1.65 -4.04
C VAL A 4 -21.28 -3.13 -4.31
N LEU A 5 -20.74 -3.47 -5.46
CA LEU A 5 -20.26 -4.81 -5.75
C LEU A 5 -18.74 -4.85 -5.53
N LEU A 6 -18.31 -5.60 -4.52
CA LEU A 6 -16.90 -5.92 -4.29
C LEU A 6 -16.59 -7.28 -4.93
N LEU A 7 -15.49 -7.35 -5.68
CA LEU A 7 -15.07 -8.61 -6.30
C LEU A 7 -13.55 -8.63 -6.60
N SER A 8 -13.03 -9.81 -6.87
CA SER A 8 -11.71 -10.01 -7.46
C SER A 8 -11.85 -10.60 -8.87
N ALA A 9 -10.92 -10.26 -9.76
CA ALA A 9 -10.77 -10.94 -11.05
C ALA A 9 -9.81 -12.14 -10.96
N THR A 10 -9.26 -12.40 -9.78
CA THR A 10 -8.44 -13.57 -9.49
C THR A 10 -9.36 -14.77 -9.24
N PRO A 11 -9.14 -15.93 -9.88
CA PRO A 11 -9.91 -17.13 -9.61
C PRO A 11 -9.77 -17.57 -8.15
N GLU A 12 -10.84 -18.15 -7.60
CA GLU A 12 -10.85 -18.67 -6.21
C GLU A 12 -9.87 -19.82 -5.98
N ASP A 13 -9.54 -20.56 -7.03
CA ASP A 13 -8.57 -21.67 -7.04
C ASP A 13 -7.11 -21.22 -7.24
N ASP A 14 -6.85 -19.91 -7.32
CA ASP A 14 -5.49 -19.38 -7.39
C ASP A 14 -4.83 -19.56 -6.00
N GLU A 15 -3.97 -20.58 -5.88
CA GLU A 15 -3.27 -20.98 -4.64
C GLU A 15 -2.41 -19.88 -4.00
N THR A 16 -2.36 -18.69 -4.60
CA THR A 16 -1.67 -17.54 -4.05
C THR A 16 -2.58 -16.74 -3.13
N ASP A 17 -2.57 -17.05 -1.84
CA ASP A 17 -3.30 -16.36 -0.74
C ASP A 17 -3.25 -14.83 -0.78
N PHE A 18 -2.27 -14.25 -1.47
CA PHE A 18 -2.08 -12.80 -1.54
C PHE A 18 -3.11 -12.06 -2.40
N ASN A 19 -3.75 -12.73 -3.34
CA ASN A 19 -4.63 -12.05 -4.29
C ASN A 19 -6.06 -11.90 -3.77
N LEU A 20 -6.54 -12.86 -2.97
CA LEU A 20 -7.88 -12.85 -2.41
C LEU A 20 -7.97 -12.17 -1.05
N ALA A 21 -6.89 -12.22 -0.24
CA ALA A 21 -6.87 -11.59 1.08
C ALA A 21 -7.33 -10.12 1.13
N PRO A 22 -7.02 -9.24 0.14
CA PRO A 22 -7.58 -7.89 0.14
C PRO A 22 -9.10 -7.85 -0.04
N LEU A 23 -9.69 -8.75 -0.84
CA LEU A 23 -11.14 -8.83 -1.00
C LEU A 23 -11.81 -9.33 0.27
N GLU A 24 -11.28 -10.38 0.88
CA GLU A 24 -11.79 -10.92 2.15
C GLU A 24 -11.80 -9.85 3.24
N GLU A 25 -10.72 -9.10 3.35
CA GLU A 25 -10.63 -8.01 4.31
C GLU A 25 -11.62 -6.88 4.00
N ALA A 26 -11.79 -6.51 2.73
CA ALA A 26 -12.77 -5.51 2.33
C ALA A 26 -14.21 -5.93 2.64
N LEU A 27 -14.53 -7.22 2.48
CA LEU A 27 -15.84 -7.78 2.85
C LEU A 27 -16.05 -7.73 4.36
N LYS A 28 -15.07 -8.11 5.18
CA LYS A 28 -15.12 -7.96 6.64
C LYS A 28 -15.33 -6.51 7.06
N CYS A 29 -14.59 -5.58 6.44
CA CYS A 29 -14.78 -4.16 6.71
C CYS A 29 -16.19 -3.69 6.37
N ALA A 30 -16.83 -4.25 5.33
CA ALA A 30 -18.20 -3.91 4.99
C ALA A 30 -19.22 -4.46 6.02
N GLU A 31 -18.98 -5.65 6.57
CA GLU A 31 -19.81 -6.22 7.63
C GLU A 31 -19.73 -5.41 8.94
N HIS A 32 -18.54 -4.88 9.25
CA HIS A 32 -18.27 -4.12 10.47
C HIS A 32 -18.40 -2.60 10.31
N ASP A 33 -18.84 -2.12 9.13
CA ASP A 33 -18.92 -0.68 8.86
C ASP A 33 -19.86 0.04 9.83
N ARG A 34 -19.30 0.95 10.63
CA ARG A 34 -20.05 1.69 11.65
C ARG A 34 -21.04 2.70 11.06
N PHE A 35 -20.78 3.18 9.83
CA PHE A 35 -21.63 4.20 9.19
C PHE A 35 -22.90 3.61 8.60
N ARG A 36 -22.85 2.39 8.06
CA ARG A 36 -23.99 1.69 7.45
C ARG A 36 -24.73 2.49 6.39
N ILE A 37 -24.03 3.43 5.72
CA ILE A 37 -24.59 4.30 4.68
C ILE A 37 -24.61 3.57 3.34
N HIS A 38 -23.60 2.74 3.07
CA HIS A 38 -23.48 1.97 1.85
C HIS A 38 -23.85 0.51 2.09
N SER A 39 -24.26 -0.19 1.04
CA SER A 39 -24.64 -1.60 1.13
C SER A 39 -23.96 -2.43 0.04
N LEU A 40 -23.69 -3.70 0.34
CA LEU A 40 -23.22 -4.66 -0.65
C LEU A 40 -24.37 -5.13 -1.54
N THR A 41 -24.06 -5.45 -2.79
CA THR A 41 -24.94 -6.14 -3.74
C THR A 41 -24.13 -7.15 -4.55
N ALA A 42 -24.76 -8.25 -4.92
CA ALA A 42 -24.18 -9.24 -5.84
C ALA A 42 -24.54 -8.95 -7.32
N ASP A 43 -25.53 -8.10 -7.59
CA ASP A 43 -25.99 -7.83 -8.95
C ASP A 43 -25.30 -6.59 -9.54
N PRO A 44 -24.44 -6.76 -10.59
CA PRO A 44 -23.75 -5.63 -11.23
C PRO A 44 -24.69 -4.64 -11.92
N LYS A 45 -25.93 -5.03 -12.23
CA LYS A 45 -26.91 -4.12 -12.86
C LYS A 45 -27.40 -3.08 -11.86
N THR A 46 -27.66 -3.52 -10.63
CA THR A 46 -28.18 -2.67 -9.55
C THR A 46 -27.06 -1.97 -8.77
N ALA A 47 -25.80 -2.38 -8.93
CA ALA A 47 -24.66 -1.73 -8.31
C ALA A 47 -24.46 -0.30 -8.83
N ASP A 48 -24.23 0.64 -7.92
CA ASP A 48 -23.80 2.00 -8.22
C ASP A 48 -22.29 2.07 -8.47
N LEU A 49 -21.51 1.22 -7.78
CA LEU A 49 -20.08 1.04 -7.93
C LEU A 49 -19.74 -0.45 -8.03
N ILE A 50 -18.79 -0.77 -8.88
CA ILE A 50 -18.18 -2.09 -9.02
C ILE A 50 -16.69 -1.91 -8.70
N ILE A 51 -16.25 -2.40 -7.54
CA ILE A 51 -14.87 -2.19 -7.06
C ILE A 51 -14.13 -3.53 -7.09
N PHE A 52 -13.13 -3.61 -7.97
CA PHE A 52 -12.19 -4.70 -7.97
C PHE A 52 -11.18 -4.49 -6.85
N VAL A 53 -11.04 -5.45 -5.96
CA VAL A 53 -10.09 -5.41 -4.84
C VAL A 53 -8.98 -6.40 -5.11
N GLU A 54 -7.80 -5.89 -5.50
CA GLU A 54 -6.74 -6.72 -6.05
C GLU A 54 -5.37 -6.36 -5.50
N PHE A 55 -4.51 -7.35 -5.32
CA PHE A 55 -3.08 -7.09 -5.18
C PHE A 55 -2.38 -7.08 -6.55
N TYR A 56 -2.54 -8.13 -7.35
CA TYR A 56 -1.95 -8.26 -8.68
C TYR A 56 -2.94 -8.28 -9.84
N GLY A 57 -4.14 -8.83 -9.66
CA GLY A 57 -5.19 -8.88 -10.68
C GLY A 57 -4.75 -9.42 -12.04
N GLY A 58 -3.93 -10.48 -12.06
CA GLY A 58 -3.37 -11.06 -13.28
C GLY A 58 -2.10 -10.40 -13.77
N GLY A 59 -1.29 -9.92 -12.84
CA GLY A 59 0.03 -9.31 -13.06
C GLY A 59 0.05 -7.80 -12.87
N TRP A 60 1.22 -7.20 -13.04
CA TRP A 60 1.55 -5.81 -12.70
C TRP A 60 0.59 -4.75 -13.24
N TYR A 61 -0.10 -5.04 -14.34
CA TYR A 61 -0.98 -4.09 -15.01
C TYR A 61 -2.44 -4.55 -15.02
N PHE A 62 -2.81 -5.39 -14.05
CA PHE A 62 -4.18 -5.86 -13.83
C PHE A 62 -4.84 -6.38 -15.12
N LYS A 63 -4.16 -7.30 -15.81
CA LYS A 63 -4.61 -7.83 -17.10
C LYS A 63 -5.96 -8.55 -16.97
N ARG A 64 -6.19 -9.33 -15.89
CA ARG A 64 -7.46 -10.02 -15.64
C ARG A 64 -8.58 -9.01 -15.43
N VAL A 65 -8.38 -8.01 -14.55
CA VAL A 65 -9.37 -6.95 -14.29
C VAL A 65 -9.72 -6.19 -15.56
N ARG A 66 -8.71 -5.71 -16.31
CA ARG A 66 -8.93 -4.94 -17.55
C ARG A 66 -9.68 -5.70 -18.64
N ARG A 67 -9.61 -7.04 -18.63
CA ARG A 67 -10.30 -7.93 -19.56
C ARG A 67 -11.61 -8.46 -19.02
N HIS A 68 -11.92 -8.21 -17.75
CA HIS A 68 -13.12 -8.72 -17.11
C HIS A 68 -14.39 -8.22 -17.84
N PRO A 69 -15.40 -9.08 -18.05
CA PRO A 69 -16.65 -8.71 -18.77
C PRO A 69 -17.34 -7.49 -18.16
N LEU A 70 -17.34 -7.36 -16.82
CA LEU A 70 -17.95 -6.22 -16.13
C LEU A 70 -17.26 -4.90 -16.48
N VAL A 71 -15.91 -4.87 -16.61
CA VAL A 71 -15.19 -3.66 -17.02
C VAL A 71 -15.54 -3.25 -18.44
N ARG A 72 -15.83 -4.22 -19.33
CA ARG A 72 -16.26 -3.91 -20.71
C ARG A 72 -17.69 -3.37 -20.73
N ARG A 73 -18.59 -3.96 -19.94
CA ARG A 73 -20.02 -3.65 -19.95
C ARG A 73 -20.38 -2.42 -19.10
N HIS A 74 -19.69 -2.22 -17.98
CA HIS A 74 -19.99 -1.21 -16.94
C HIS A 74 -18.80 -0.32 -16.61
N ARG A 75 -18.01 0.06 -17.62
CA ARG A 75 -16.74 0.79 -17.44
C ARG A 75 -16.83 1.99 -16.50
N GLU A 76 -17.90 2.76 -16.62
CA GLU A 76 -18.10 4.00 -15.87
C GLU A 76 -18.36 3.77 -14.36
N LYS A 77 -18.79 2.55 -14.00
CA LYS A 77 -19.03 2.13 -12.62
C LYS A 77 -17.86 1.33 -12.01
N CYS A 78 -16.86 0.94 -12.83
CA CYS A 78 -15.76 0.09 -12.40
C CYS A 78 -14.60 0.89 -11.86
N PHE A 79 -14.14 0.49 -10.68
CA PHE A 79 -13.00 1.05 -9.95
C PHE A 79 -12.06 -0.08 -9.53
N LEU A 80 -10.83 0.29 -9.20
CA LEU A 80 -9.84 -0.64 -8.67
C LEU A 80 -9.30 -0.13 -7.34
N PHE A 81 -9.28 -0.99 -6.34
CA PHE A 81 -8.44 -0.81 -5.17
C PHE A 81 -7.19 -1.68 -5.30
N SER A 82 -6.02 -1.10 -5.07
CA SER A 82 -4.79 -1.88 -5.01
C SER A 82 -3.75 -1.34 -4.04
N ALA A 83 -3.23 -2.26 -3.22
CA ALA A 83 -2.08 -2.03 -2.34
C ALA A 83 -0.73 -2.41 -3.00
N ASN A 84 -0.71 -2.73 -4.29
CA ASN A 84 0.51 -3.05 -5.01
C ASN A 84 1.40 -1.80 -5.17
N PRO A 85 2.68 -1.86 -4.77
CA PRO A 85 3.57 -0.70 -4.84
C PRO A 85 3.97 -0.29 -6.26
N LEU A 86 3.84 -1.18 -7.26
CA LEU A 86 4.32 -0.96 -8.62
C LEU A 86 3.16 -1.00 -9.62
N VAL A 87 2.32 0.01 -9.59
CA VAL A 87 1.08 0.06 -10.36
C VAL A 87 1.06 1.24 -11.33
N ILE A 88 0.65 0.97 -12.57
CA ILE A 88 0.13 2.00 -13.46
C ILE A 88 -1.40 2.01 -13.32
N PRO A 89 -2.02 3.13 -12.92
CA PRO A 89 -3.46 3.22 -12.66
C PRO A 89 -4.27 3.29 -13.97
N LEU A 90 -4.31 2.17 -14.70
CA LEU A 90 -5.05 2.05 -15.96
C LEU A 90 -6.57 2.03 -15.77
N LEU A 91 -7.05 1.75 -14.56
CA LEU A 91 -8.44 1.95 -14.13
C LEU A 91 -8.50 3.09 -13.13
N PRO A 92 -9.66 3.79 -13.02
CA PRO A 92 -9.85 4.73 -11.92
C PRO A 92 -9.93 3.98 -10.59
N GLY A 93 -9.46 4.60 -9.50
CA GLY A 93 -9.55 3.92 -8.21
C GLY A 93 -8.63 4.43 -7.13
N VAL A 94 -8.47 3.59 -6.10
CA VAL A 94 -7.71 3.87 -4.88
C VAL A 94 -6.43 3.06 -4.90
N TYR A 95 -5.29 3.72 -4.81
CA TYR A 95 -3.98 3.10 -4.97
C TYR A 95 -3.01 3.55 -3.89
N THR A 96 -2.41 2.63 -3.16
CA THR A 96 -1.37 2.97 -2.18
C THR A 96 -0.08 3.45 -2.84
N GLY A 97 0.22 2.96 -4.03
CA GLY A 97 1.48 3.19 -4.74
C GLY A 97 1.53 4.42 -5.64
N VAL A 98 0.43 5.17 -5.80
CA VAL A 98 0.43 6.37 -6.66
C VAL A 98 1.34 7.44 -6.07
N GLU A 99 2.24 7.95 -6.89
CA GLU A 99 3.14 9.05 -6.55
C GLU A 99 2.57 10.42 -7.00
N LYS A 100 3.01 11.48 -6.33
CA LYS A 100 2.55 12.85 -6.57
C LYS A 100 2.63 13.26 -8.04
N ILE A 101 3.69 12.86 -8.74
CA ILE A 101 3.88 13.18 -10.17
C ILE A 101 2.82 12.53 -11.08
N TRP A 102 2.19 11.43 -10.62
CA TRP A 102 1.17 10.69 -11.37
C TRP A 102 -0.24 10.84 -10.78
N ALA A 103 -0.40 11.75 -9.83
CA ALA A 103 -1.72 12.05 -9.27
C ALA A 103 -2.66 12.60 -10.36
N SER A 104 -3.90 12.16 -10.32
CA SER A 104 -4.92 12.59 -11.28
C SER A 104 -6.31 12.61 -10.65
N THR A 105 -7.28 13.19 -11.35
CA THR A 105 -8.68 13.13 -10.91
C THR A 105 -9.24 11.70 -10.88
N ARG A 106 -8.57 10.75 -11.56
CA ARG A 106 -8.95 9.34 -11.64
C ARG A 106 -8.42 8.49 -10.48
N THR A 107 -7.51 9.02 -9.67
CA THR A 107 -6.82 8.27 -8.62
C THR A 107 -6.95 8.95 -7.27
N ARG A 108 -7.02 8.15 -6.22
CA ARG A 108 -6.89 8.61 -4.84
C ARG A 108 -5.79 7.83 -4.14
N PRO A 109 -5.01 8.50 -3.26
CA PRO A 109 -4.08 7.79 -2.39
C PRO A 109 -4.85 6.86 -1.48
N GLY A 110 -4.33 5.63 -1.35
CA GLY A 110 -4.99 4.57 -0.61
C GLY A 110 -4.35 4.25 0.73
N PHE A 111 -4.92 3.25 1.34
CA PHE A 111 -4.50 2.59 2.57
C PHE A 111 -4.24 1.11 2.27
N TYR A 112 -3.90 0.30 3.29
CA TYR A 112 -3.59 -1.11 3.09
C TYR A 112 -4.74 -1.99 3.57
N LEU A 113 -5.22 -2.90 2.70
CA LEU A 113 -6.20 -3.95 2.99
C LEU A 113 -5.56 -5.32 2.73
N GLY A 114 -5.94 -6.33 3.51
CA GLY A 114 -5.66 -7.74 3.25
C GLY A 114 -4.18 -8.11 3.13
N ARG A 115 -3.28 -7.27 3.58
CA ARG A 115 -1.94 -7.75 3.88
C ARG A 115 -1.98 -8.52 5.16
N PRO A 116 -1.08 -9.51 5.33
CA PRO A 116 -0.90 -10.10 6.64
C PRO A 116 -0.56 -8.95 7.59
N ILE A 117 -1.61 -8.43 8.22
CA ILE A 117 -1.48 -7.47 9.28
C ILE A 117 -0.63 -8.19 10.31
N ASN A 118 0.47 -7.57 10.68
CA ASN A 118 1.24 -8.08 11.80
C ASN A 118 0.34 -8.07 13.03
N GLU A 119 -0.09 -9.24 13.47
CA GLU A 119 -1.03 -9.42 14.60
C GLU A 119 -0.52 -8.80 15.91
N PHE A 120 0.79 -8.64 16.05
CA PHE A 120 1.43 -8.01 17.21
C PHE A 120 1.41 -6.48 17.18
N THR A 121 1.00 -5.84 16.08
CA THR A 121 0.86 -4.38 15.97
C THR A 121 -0.41 -3.90 16.66
N THR A 122 -0.49 -4.12 17.95
CA THR A 122 -1.59 -3.70 18.82
C THR A 122 -1.31 -2.35 19.45
N TYR A 123 -2.37 -1.61 19.78
CA TYR A 123 -2.24 -0.34 20.48
C TYR A 123 -1.55 -0.51 21.83
N THR A 124 -0.65 0.42 22.12
CA THR A 124 -0.04 0.59 23.44
C THR A 124 0.04 2.09 23.70
N ALA A 125 -0.46 2.54 24.85
CA ALA A 125 -0.44 3.95 25.19
C ALA A 125 0.97 4.56 25.03
N PRO A 126 1.09 5.75 24.41
CA PRO A 126 2.37 6.45 24.36
C PRO A 126 2.86 6.79 25.77
N ALA A 127 4.17 6.81 25.97
CA ALA A 127 4.79 7.14 27.25
C ALA A 127 6.03 8.03 27.04
N HIS A 128 6.38 8.82 28.07
CA HIS A 128 7.54 9.72 28.03
C HIS A 128 8.88 8.98 28.16
N ASP A 129 8.90 7.88 28.87
CA ASP A 129 10.09 7.13 29.29
C ASP A 129 10.47 5.98 28.35
N LEU A 130 10.04 6.03 27.07
CA LEU A 130 10.39 5.01 26.10
C LEU A 130 11.90 5.04 25.80
N PRO A 131 12.55 3.85 25.69
CA PRO A 131 14.00 3.76 25.55
C PRO A 131 14.53 4.34 24.24
N TYR A 132 13.74 4.29 23.16
CA TYR A 132 14.20 4.80 21.86
C TYR A 132 13.47 6.10 21.50
N LEU A 133 14.26 7.14 21.20
CA LEU A 133 13.75 8.35 20.58
C LEU A 133 13.19 8.02 19.20
N PHE A 134 13.99 7.31 18.38
CA PHE A 134 13.49 6.83 17.07
C PHE A 134 14.05 5.48 16.69
N SER A 135 13.34 4.79 15.81
CA SER A 135 13.78 3.51 15.29
C SER A 135 13.40 3.28 13.82
N PHE A 136 14.14 2.34 13.23
CA PHE A 136 13.82 1.76 11.93
C PHE A 136 14.17 0.27 11.92
N MET A 137 13.24 -0.58 11.51
CA MET A 137 13.48 -1.98 11.21
C MET A 137 12.88 -2.29 9.83
N GLY A 138 13.69 -2.70 8.86
CA GLY A 138 13.19 -3.01 7.53
C GLY A 138 14.29 -3.19 6.48
N SER A 139 13.90 -3.68 5.29
CA SER A 139 14.82 -3.81 4.16
C SER A 139 15.32 -2.45 3.69
N VAL A 140 16.62 -2.32 3.52
CA VAL A 140 17.28 -1.10 3.03
C VAL A 140 17.38 -1.06 1.50
N ARG A 141 17.15 -2.18 0.82
CA ARG A 141 17.29 -2.29 -0.65
C ARG A 141 16.20 -1.57 -1.42
N ASN A 142 15.03 -1.38 -0.81
CA ASN A 142 13.82 -0.91 -1.48
C ASN A 142 13.83 0.58 -1.88
N ALA A 143 14.67 1.40 -1.23
CA ALA A 143 14.84 2.82 -1.55
C ALA A 143 16.17 3.36 -1.02
N ARG A 144 16.77 4.30 -1.74
CA ARG A 144 18.07 4.91 -1.36
C ARG A 144 18.04 5.58 0.02
N VAL A 145 16.93 6.23 0.36
CA VAL A 145 16.77 6.89 1.68
C VAL A 145 16.88 5.88 2.81
N ARG A 146 16.41 4.64 2.68
CA ARG A 146 16.51 3.60 3.72
C ARG A 146 17.95 3.22 4.02
N ALA A 147 18.80 3.10 3.00
CA ALA A 147 20.22 2.84 3.19
C ALA A 147 20.92 4.03 3.89
N LYS A 148 20.53 5.27 3.55
CA LYS A 148 21.03 6.47 4.21
C LYS A 148 20.64 6.55 5.69
N LEU A 149 19.44 6.09 6.07
CA LEU A 149 19.02 6.07 7.48
C LEU A 149 19.95 5.23 8.37
N ALA A 150 20.62 4.22 7.83
CA ALA A 150 21.60 3.42 8.54
C ALA A 150 22.84 4.22 8.98
N THR A 151 23.07 5.41 8.43
CA THR A 151 24.16 6.29 8.82
C THR A 151 23.83 7.24 9.96
N LEU A 152 22.54 7.35 10.34
CA LEU A 152 22.13 8.16 11.47
C LEU A 152 22.72 7.61 12.77
N ARG A 153 23.14 8.51 13.65
CA ARG A 153 23.68 8.17 14.97
C ARG A 153 22.95 9.01 16.02
N HIS A 154 22.44 8.32 17.03
CA HIS A 154 21.86 8.93 18.22
C HIS A 154 21.88 7.91 19.37
N PRO A 155 22.18 8.30 20.63
CA PRO A 155 22.27 7.36 21.77
C PRO A 155 21.00 6.53 21.97
N ARG A 156 19.85 7.14 21.75
CA ARG A 156 18.53 6.51 21.91
C ARG A 156 17.90 6.19 20.55
N SER A 157 18.68 5.65 19.60
CA SER A 157 18.15 5.19 18.31
C SER A 157 18.38 3.71 18.12
N PHE A 158 17.49 3.08 17.36
CA PHE A 158 17.65 1.69 16.95
C PHE A 158 17.46 1.57 15.43
N PHE A 159 18.40 0.91 14.79
CA PHE A 159 18.35 0.63 13.36
C PHE A 159 18.64 -0.85 13.10
N GLN A 160 17.73 -1.53 12.41
CA GLN A 160 17.93 -2.92 11.98
C GLN A 160 17.61 -3.08 10.48
N ASN A 161 18.63 -3.47 9.72
CA ASN A 161 18.44 -3.92 8.35
C ASN A 161 17.92 -5.35 8.34
N THR A 162 16.74 -5.55 7.77
CA THR A 162 16.09 -6.86 7.63
C THR A 162 15.89 -7.25 6.16
N THR A 163 16.88 -6.92 5.30
CA THR A 163 16.79 -7.24 3.88
C THR A 163 16.69 -8.74 3.64
N ASP A 164 17.50 -9.53 4.35
CA ASP A 164 17.50 -10.99 4.21
C ASP A 164 16.20 -11.62 4.71
N ASP A 165 15.70 -11.17 5.86
CA ASP A 165 14.39 -11.60 6.37
C ASP A 165 13.26 -11.27 5.38
N PHE A 166 13.28 -10.06 4.81
CA PHE A 166 12.31 -9.64 3.80
C PHE A 166 12.37 -10.50 2.54
N ASP A 167 13.57 -10.85 2.07
CA ASP A 167 13.74 -11.75 0.92
C ASP A 167 13.23 -13.16 1.21
N ARG A 168 13.47 -13.67 2.42
CA ARG A 168 12.94 -14.98 2.85
C ARG A 168 11.40 -14.98 2.91
N VAL A 169 10.79 -13.88 3.34
CA VAL A 169 9.32 -13.71 3.30
C VAL A 169 8.81 -13.72 1.85
N LEU A 170 9.45 -12.94 0.96
CA LEU A 170 9.06 -12.87 -0.45
C LEU A 170 9.20 -14.19 -1.17
N ASN A 171 10.30 -14.91 -0.91
CA ASN A 171 10.60 -16.20 -1.54
C ASN A 171 9.92 -17.38 -0.83
N ARG A 172 9.09 -17.12 0.20
CA ARG A 172 8.39 -18.14 0.99
C ARG A 172 9.32 -19.19 1.64
N THR A 173 10.56 -18.82 1.92
CA THR A 173 11.56 -19.68 2.58
C THR A 173 11.59 -19.52 4.10
N MET A 174 10.86 -18.53 4.63
CA MET A 174 10.69 -18.32 6.06
C MET A 174 9.54 -19.18 6.58
N ASN A 175 9.81 -20.04 7.57
CA ASN A 175 8.76 -20.84 8.18
C ASN A 175 7.82 -19.99 9.07
N ARG A 176 6.70 -20.58 9.51
CA ARG A 176 5.69 -19.84 10.30
C ARG A 176 6.24 -19.29 11.61
N GLY A 177 7.04 -20.05 12.34
CA GLY A 177 7.63 -19.63 13.61
C GLY A 177 8.57 -18.44 13.43
N GLU A 178 9.50 -18.51 12.51
CA GLU A 178 10.43 -17.43 12.17
C GLU A 178 9.69 -16.15 11.74
N ARG A 179 8.59 -16.29 10.97
CA ARG A 179 7.77 -15.17 10.54
C ARG A 179 7.06 -14.50 11.73
N LEU A 180 6.51 -15.29 12.65
CA LEU A 180 5.90 -14.77 13.86
C LEU A 180 6.93 -14.04 14.74
N ASP A 181 8.13 -14.58 14.88
CA ASP A 181 9.22 -13.95 15.64
C ASP A 181 9.69 -12.65 14.98
N TYR A 182 9.79 -12.62 13.65
CA TYR A 182 10.08 -11.39 12.91
C TYR A 182 9.01 -10.31 13.15
N HIS A 183 7.73 -10.68 13.08
CA HIS A 183 6.61 -9.78 13.33
C HIS A 183 6.57 -9.28 14.78
N ARG A 184 6.85 -10.17 15.75
CA ARG A 184 6.90 -9.81 17.17
C ARG A 184 8.04 -8.82 17.45
N ARG A 185 9.25 -9.09 16.97
CA ARG A 185 10.39 -8.18 17.12
C ARG A 185 10.10 -6.78 16.57
N TYR A 186 9.48 -6.71 15.41
CA TYR A 186 9.05 -5.42 14.82
C TYR A 186 8.07 -4.68 15.72
N ALA A 187 7.06 -5.37 16.22
CA ALA A 187 6.05 -4.77 17.08
C ALA A 187 6.63 -4.31 18.43
N GLU A 188 7.46 -5.14 19.07
CA GLU A 188 8.11 -4.78 20.36
C GLU A 188 9.05 -3.57 20.19
N LEU A 189 9.85 -3.52 19.11
CA LEU A 189 10.66 -2.35 18.81
C LEU A 189 9.79 -1.10 18.62
N THR A 190 8.68 -1.22 17.88
CA THR A 190 7.77 -0.09 17.66
C THR A 190 7.15 0.38 18.97
N LYS A 191 6.72 -0.53 19.88
CA LYS A 191 6.19 -0.19 21.20
C LYS A 191 7.22 0.56 22.07
N ALA A 192 8.49 0.22 21.93
CA ALA A 192 9.58 0.81 22.69
C ALA A 192 10.12 2.15 22.10
N THR A 193 9.46 2.70 21.09
CA THR A 193 9.94 3.84 20.29
C THR A 193 8.94 4.99 20.32
N LYS A 194 9.43 6.25 20.47
CA LYS A 194 8.59 7.46 20.35
C LYS A 194 8.25 7.77 18.89
N PHE A 195 9.28 7.88 18.04
CA PHE A 195 9.17 8.26 16.63
C PHE A 195 9.61 7.10 15.72
N VAL A 196 8.71 6.59 14.90
CA VAL A 196 9.03 5.50 13.98
C VAL A 196 9.32 6.04 12.59
N LEU A 197 10.53 5.76 12.07
CA LEU A 197 10.89 6.21 10.74
C LEU A 197 10.13 5.42 9.67
N CYS A 198 9.35 6.15 8.87
CA CYS A 198 8.50 5.63 7.81
C CYS A 198 9.01 6.06 6.42
N PRO A 199 10.23 5.64 6.02
CA PRO A 199 10.74 5.97 4.71
C PRO A 199 9.94 5.23 3.63
N ARG A 200 9.87 5.86 2.42
CA ARG A 200 9.31 5.18 1.26
C ARG A 200 9.88 3.77 1.08
N GLY A 201 9.07 2.92 0.47
CA GLY A 201 9.52 1.62 -0.01
C GLY A 201 9.83 1.67 -1.51
N VAL A 202 9.37 0.62 -2.21
CA VAL A 202 9.38 0.57 -3.67
C VAL A 202 8.48 1.68 -4.25
N SER A 203 7.33 1.94 -3.61
CA SER A 203 6.48 3.11 -3.91
C SER A 203 6.62 4.19 -2.84
N ALA A 204 5.99 5.33 -3.06
CA ALA A 204 6.00 6.45 -2.12
C ALA A 204 5.33 6.13 -0.78
N SER A 205 4.35 5.24 -0.74
CA SER A 205 3.67 4.84 0.50
C SER A 205 4.43 3.74 1.24
N SER A 206 4.22 3.67 2.55
CA SER A 206 4.77 2.63 3.42
C SER A 206 3.70 2.09 4.36
N ILE A 207 3.53 0.77 4.42
CA ILE A 207 2.61 0.14 5.38
C ILE A 207 2.97 0.49 6.82
N ARG A 208 4.26 0.67 7.10
CA ARG A 208 4.76 1.06 8.42
C ARG A 208 4.13 2.35 8.95
N LEU A 209 3.79 3.30 8.08
CA LEU A 209 3.10 4.52 8.45
C LEU A 209 1.78 4.21 9.17
N PHE A 210 0.97 3.34 8.59
CA PHE A 210 -0.34 2.96 9.14
C PHE A 210 -0.23 2.06 10.37
N GLU A 211 0.77 1.16 10.41
CA GLU A 211 1.09 0.35 11.59
C GLU A 211 1.53 1.22 12.76
N THR A 212 2.36 2.24 12.51
CA THR A 212 2.83 3.21 13.51
C THR A 212 1.65 3.95 14.14
N MET A 213 0.74 4.48 13.32
CA MET A 213 -0.48 5.14 13.77
C MET A 213 -1.36 4.18 14.60
N ARG A 214 -1.57 2.95 14.10
CA ARG A 214 -2.34 1.91 14.78
C ARG A 214 -1.80 1.63 16.20
N MET A 215 -0.48 1.65 16.36
CA MET A 215 0.20 1.39 17.62
C MET A 215 0.30 2.61 18.55
N GLY A 216 -0.17 3.78 18.12
CA GLY A 216 -0.11 5.00 18.92
C GLY A 216 1.31 5.59 18.98
N ARG A 217 2.06 5.52 17.90
CA ARG A 217 3.42 6.09 17.79
C ARG A 217 3.44 7.19 16.73
N VAL A 218 4.43 8.07 16.83
CA VAL A 218 4.57 9.19 15.89
C VAL A 218 5.27 8.74 14.62
N PRO A 219 4.62 8.79 13.44
CA PRO A 219 5.27 8.46 12.19
C PRO A 219 6.15 9.61 11.68
N VAL A 220 7.38 9.31 11.30
CA VAL A 220 8.30 10.23 10.60
C VAL A 220 8.38 9.83 9.15
N ILE A 221 7.81 10.63 8.28
CA ILE A 221 7.60 10.31 6.86
C ILE A 221 8.77 10.84 6.04
N LEU A 222 9.54 9.94 5.43
CA LEU A 222 10.63 10.26 4.50
C LEU A 222 10.27 9.75 3.10
N SER A 223 9.42 10.52 2.43
CA SER A 223 8.95 10.20 1.08
C SER A 223 8.48 11.46 0.36
N ASP A 224 9.28 11.95 -0.60
CA ASP A 224 8.98 13.17 -1.35
C ASP A 224 7.78 13.01 -2.29
N GLY A 225 7.59 11.81 -2.83
CA GLY A 225 6.50 11.47 -3.75
C GLY A 225 5.18 11.07 -3.08
N TRP A 226 5.14 10.98 -1.76
CA TRP A 226 3.95 10.51 -1.04
C TRP A 226 2.82 11.55 -1.06
N ILE A 227 1.61 11.06 -1.29
CA ILE A 227 0.39 11.84 -1.22
C ILE A 227 -0.36 11.39 0.03
N PRO A 228 -0.62 12.29 0.99
CA PRO A 228 -1.42 11.94 2.16
C PRO A 228 -2.84 11.56 1.75
N PRO A 229 -3.40 10.46 2.24
CA PRO A 229 -4.84 10.19 2.18
C PRO A 229 -5.63 11.36 2.77
N VAL A 230 -6.76 11.67 2.13
CA VAL A 230 -7.66 12.74 2.57
C VAL A 230 -8.35 12.32 3.86
N GLY A 231 -8.49 13.25 4.79
CA GLY A 231 -9.21 13.10 6.05
C GLY A 231 -8.35 13.41 7.27
N PRO A 232 -7.29 12.62 7.56
CA PRO A 232 -6.46 12.85 8.74
C PRO A 232 -5.76 14.21 8.75
N GLN A 233 -5.59 14.77 9.94
CA GLN A 233 -4.84 15.99 10.20
C GLN A 233 -3.34 15.69 10.30
N TRP A 234 -2.73 15.25 9.19
CA TRP A 234 -1.36 14.70 9.13
C TRP A 234 -0.29 15.54 9.83
N ASP A 235 -0.38 16.86 9.76
CA ASP A 235 0.61 17.77 10.32
C ASP A 235 0.54 17.87 11.86
N GLU A 236 -0.56 17.40 12.50
CA GLU A 236 -0.72 17.41 13.95
C GLU A 236 -0.08 16.22 14.66
N PHE A 237 0.10 15.10 13.94
CA PHE A 237 0.58 13.86 14.55
C PHE A 237 1.74 13.20 13.81
N SER A 238 2.22 13.77 12.72
CA SER A 238 3.33 13.22 11.95
C SER A 238 4.36 14.27 11.59
N LEU A 239 5.60 13.83 11.37
CA LEU A 239 6.68 14.70 10.91
C LEU A 239 7.08 14.30 9.50
N ARG A 240 7.09 15.27 8.57
CA ARG A 240 7.53 15.04 7.19
C ARG A 240 8.92 15.62 6.98
N VAL A 241 9.87 14.76 6.59
CA VAL A 241 11.26 15.14 6.32
C VAL A 241 11.57 14.83 4.86
N PRO A 242 12.02 15.81 4.06
CA PRO A 242 12.47 15.55 2.70
C PRO A 242 13.59 14.49 2.69
N GLU A 243 13.55 13.60 1.70
CA GLU A 243 14.53 12.49 1.62
C GLU A 243 15.99 12.98 1.58
N ARG A 244 16.24 14.18 1.03
CA ARG A 244 17.57 14.82 1.00
C ARG A 244 18.03 15.30 2.38
N ASP A 245 17.09 15.65 3.26
CA ASP A 245 17.34 16.27 4.57
C ASP A 245 17.36 15.22 5.72
N PHE A 246 17.46 13.93 5.39
CA PHE A 246 17.39 12.82 6.34
C PHE A 246 18.37 12.99 7.53
N ALA A 247 19.53 13.62 7.32
CA ALA A 247 20.51 13.86 8.36
C ALA A 247 20.03 14.79 9.50
N ARG A 248 18.97 15.56 9.24
CA ARG A 248 18.35 16.46 10.24
C ARG A 248 17.40 15.75 11.20
N VAL A 249 17.08 14.47 10.92
CA VAL A 249 16.11 13.69 11.70
C VAL A 249 16.44 13.67 13.20
N PRO A 250 17.64 13.34 13.68
CA PRO A 250 17.90 13.27 15.11
C PRO A 250 17.59 14.60 15.83
N ALA A 251 18.15 15.70 15.38
CA ALA A 251 17.95 17.02 15.99
C ALA A 251 16.49 17.50 15.89
N LEU A 252 15.77 17.14 14.81
CA LEU A 252 14.35 17.46 14.69
C LEU A 252 13.57 16.70 15.75
N LEU A 253 13.81 15.41 15.93
CA LEU A 253 13.06 14.54 16.85
C LEU A 253 13.31 14.87 18.31
N GLU A 254 14.53 15.33 18.68
CA GLU A 254 14.84 15.86 20.01
C GLU A 254 13.95 17.08 20.33
N ARG A 255 13.72 17.96 19.36
CA ARG A 255 12.87 19.14 19.53
C ARG A 255 11.40 18.82 19.75
N PHE A 256 10.91 17.72 19.18
CA PHE A 256 9.52 17.28 19.30
C PHE A 256 9.33 16.17 20.35
N GLU A 257 10.36 15.89 21.16
CA GLU A 257 10.29 14.76 22.08
C GLU A 257 9.20 14.91 23.15
N GLU A 258 9.01 16.09 23.67
CA GLU A 258 7.97 16.37 24.67
C GLU A 258 6.55 16.21 24.11
N GLU A 259 6.34 16.51 22.84
CA GLU A 259 5.06 16.37 22.15
C GLU A 259 4.75 14.93 21.71
N ALA A 260 5.74 14.03 21.78
CA ALA A 260 5.62 12.66 21.23
C ALA A 260 4.43 11.88 21.81
N VAL A 261 4.08 12.08 23.08
CA VAL A 261 2.93 11.42 23.73
C VAL A 261 1.62 11.93 23.15
N THR A 262 1.47 13.23 23.01
CA THR A 262 0.29 13.87 22.44
C THR A 262 0.13 13.49 20.95
N MET A 263 1.21 13.62 20.19
CA MET A 263 1.24 13.25 18.75
C MET A 263 0.91 11.77 18.54
N GLY A 264 1.48 10.87 19.37
CA GLY A 264 1.20 9.43 19.30
C GLY A 264 -0.27 9.10 19.60
N SER A 265 -0.85 9.80 20.58
CA SER A 265 -2.28 9.65 20.91
C SER A 265 -3.19 10.15 19.78
N LEU A 266 -2.84 11.27 19.15
CA LEU A 266 -3.53 11.79 17.98
C LEU A 266 -3.38 10.85 16.78
N ALA A 267 -2.18 10.32 16.52
CA ALA A 267 -1.95 9.34 15.46
C ALA A 267 -2.88 8.13 15.61
N ARG A 268 -3.06 7.62 16.84
CA ARG A 268 -3.99 6.53 17.13
C ARG A 268 -5.44 6.93 16.86
N LYS A 269 -5.88 8.09 17.33
CA LYS A 269 -7.23 8.61 17.14
C LYS A 269 -7.55 8.76 15.64
N GLU A 270 -6.62 9.34 14.87
CA GLU A 270 -6.75 9.49 13.42
C GLU A 270 -6.77 8.14 12.71
N TRP A 271 -5.98 7.14 13.18
CA TRP A 271 -6.07 5.80 12.65
C TRP A 271 -7.45 5.17 12.89
N GLU A 272 -8.01 5.30 14.10
CA GLU A 272 -9.34 4.78 14.43
C GLU A 272 -10.45 5.43 13.59
N GLN A 273 -10.30 6.72 13.31
CA GLN A 273 -11.29 7.48 12.58
C GLN A 273 -11.27 7.21 11.08
N TRP A 274 -10.09 6.92 10.49
CA TRP A 274 -9.92 6.89 9.04
C TRP A 274 -9.47 5.53 8.47
N PHE A 275 -8.82 4.67 9.29
CA PHE A 275 -8.14 3.46 8.80
C PHE A 275 -8.48 2.19 9.58
N SER A 276 -9.35 2.23 10.58
CA SER A 276 -9.81 1.02 11.29
C SER A 276 -10.79 0.21 10.43
N GLU A 277 -10.90 -1.08 10.72
CA GLU A 277 -11.82 -2.00 10.01
C GLU A 277 -13.26 -1.46 9.96
N GLN A 278 -13.69 -0.73 10.99
CA GLN A 278 -15.03 -0.16 11.10
C GLN A 278 -15.31 1.01 10.15
N VAL A 279 -14.30 1.52 9.46
CA VAL A 279 -14.43 2.71 8.60
C VAL A 279 -13.90 2.49 7.18
N LEU A 280 -13.04 1.50 6.96
CA LEU A 280 -12.33 1.33 5.69
C LEU A 280 -13.27 1.09 4.50
N PHE A 281 -14.35 0.33 4.68
CA PHE A 281 -15.32 0.13 3.61
C PHE A 281 -15.97 1.45 3.19
N HIS A 282 -16.47 2.22 4.15
CA HIS A 282 -17.03 3.54 3.90
C HIS A 282 -16.03 4.45 3.18
N GLN A 283 -14.79 4.54 3.67
CA GLN A 283 -13.75 5.35 3.07
C GLN A 283 -13.44 4.95 1.62
N LEU A 284 -13.35 3.64 1.35
CA LEU A 284 -13.14 3.13 0.00
C LEU A 284 -14.26 3.56 -0.95
N VAL A 285 -15.49 3.45 -0.51
CA VAL A 285 -16.67 3.81 -1.30
C VAL A 285 -16.71 5.32 -1.57
N GLU A 286 -16.50 6.14 -0.54
CA GLU A 286 -16.50 7.61 -0.67
C GLU A 286 -15.38 8.11 -1.60
N LEU A 287 -14.19 7.53 -1.55
CA LEU A 287 -13.11 7.84 -2.48
C LEU A 287 -13.48 7.49 -3.93
N CYS A 288 -14.15 6.38 -4.16
CA CYS A 288 -14.64 6.01 -5.49
C CYS A 288 -15.77 6.94 -5.98
N LEU A 289 -16.68 7.33 -5.08
CA LEU A 289 -17.73 8.32 -5.37
C LEU A 289 -17.14 9.69 -5.72
N ASP A 290 -16.12 10.13 -4.99
CA ASP A 290 -15.43 11.39 -5.26
C ASP A 290 -14.72 11.36 -6.64
N ILE A 291 -14.07 10.24 -7.01
CA ILE A 291 -13.52 10.07 -8.36
C ILE A 291 -14.63 10.18 -9.41
N ARG A 292 -15.78 9.53 -9.18
CA ARG A 292 -16.93 9.57 -10.09
C ARG A 292 -17.49 10.97 -10.24
N ALA A 293 -17.67 11.69 -9.14
CA ALA A 293 -18.21 13.06 -9.12
C ALA A 293 -17.29 14.06 -9.85
N LYS A 294 -15.97 13.90 -9.71
CA LYS A 294 -14.97 14.77 -10.37
C LYS A 294 -14.65 14.38 -11.81
N ARG A 295 -15.25 13.32 -12.33
CA ARG A 295 -15.03 12.88 -13.71
C ARG A 295 -15.67 13.85 -14.70
N LYS A 296 -14.85 14.47 -15.55
CA LYS A 296 -15.30 15.41 -16.60
C LYS A 296 -15.39 14.78 -17.98
N LEU A 297 -14.64 13.70 -18.21
CA LEU A 297 -14.55 13.00 -19.48
C LEU A 297 -14.90 11.52 -19.31
N PRO A 298 -15.46 10.86 -20.33
CA PRO A 298 -15.64 9.42 -20.32
C PRO A 298 -14.35 8.69 -19.97
N GLU A 299 -14.45 7.57 -19.25
CA GLU A 299 -13.27 6.79 -18.82
C GLU A 299 -12.44 6.29 -19.99
N SER A 300 -13.06 6.07 -21.15
CA SER A 300 -12.39 5.71 -22.40
C SER A 300 -11.35 6.75 -22.87
N LEU A 301 -11.57 8.01 -22.58
CA LEU A 301 -10.69 9.12 -22.94
C LEU A 301 -9.73 9.49 -21.80
N SER A 302 -10.24 9.57 -20.57
CA SER A 302 -9.48 10.04 -19.40
C SER A 302 -8.34 9.11 -18.97
N ARG A 303 -8.31 7.85 -19.44
CA ARG A 303 -7.27 6.86 -19.11
C ARG A 303 -5.94 7.07 -19.85
N TRP A 304 -5.93 7.78 -20.99
CA TRP A 304 -4.76 7.85 -21.85
C TRP A 304 -3.50 8.40 -21.17
N PRO A 305 -3.55 9.45 -20.33
CA PRO A 305 -2.37 9.95 -19.63
C PRO A 305 -1.66 8.89 -18.78
N ALA A 306 -2.40 7.92 -18.22
CA ALA A 306 -1.79 6.85 -17.42
C ALA A 306 -0.82 5.98 -18.25
N TYR A 307 -1.00 5.89 -19.56
CA TYR A 307 -0.08 5.15 -20.43
C TYR A 307 1.31 5.79 -20.55
N LEU A 308 1.44 7.10 -20.26
CA LEU A 308 2.75 7.77 -20.25
C LEU A 308 3.67 7.19 -19.18
N GLN A 309 3.12 6.60 -18.11
CA GLN A 309 3.91 5.94 -17.05
C GLN A 309 4.69 4.71 -17.58
N PHE A 310 4.29 4.13 -18.73
CA PHE A 310 5.09 3.08 -19.36
C PHE A 310 6.45 3.57 -19.88
N LEU A 311 6.63 4.88 -20.03
CA LEU A 311 7.92 5.49 -20.40
C LEU A 311 8.88 5.59 -19.23
N GLU A 312 8.42 5.43 -17.97
CA GLU A 312 9.32 5.35 -16.84
C GLU A 312 10.32 4.19 -16.99
N PRO A 313 11.59 4.39 -16.64
CA PRO A 313 12.65 3.39 -16.89
C PRO A 313 12.32 2.00 -16.30
N PHE A 314 11.66 1.93 -15.15
CA PHE A 314 11.25 0.68 -14.53
C PHE A 314 10.20 -0.04 -15.37
N HIS A 315 9.11 0.63 -15.72
CA HIS A 315 8.00 0.05 -16.48
C HIS A 315 8.43 -0.26 -17.91
N PHE A 316 9.18 0.64 -18.54
CA PHE A 316 9.71 0.45 -19.88
C PHE A 316 10.58 -0.81 -19.98
N ARG A 317 11.59 -0.95 -19.12
CA ARG A 317 12.46 -2.14 -19.11
C ARG A 317 11.67 -3.43 -18.90
N ARG A 318 10.65 -3.40 -18.05
CA ARG A 318 9.82 -4.57 -17.76
C ARG A 318 8.96 -4.98 -18.95
N VAL A 319 8.36 -4.00 -19.65
CA VAL A 319 7.56 -4.24 -20.85
C VAL A 319 8.47 -4.78 -21.96
N MET A 320 9.60 -4.13 -22.21
CA MET A 320 10.56 -4.55 -23.23
C MET A 320 11.13 -5.95 -22.94
N GLY A 321 11.45 -6.26 -21.67
CA GLY A 321 11.89 -7.60 -21.28
C GLY A 321 10.81 -8.66 -21.50
N THR A 322 9.54 -8.33 -21.33
CA THR A 322 8.42 -9.25 -21.61
C THR A 322 8.25 -9.47 -23.11
N ILE A 323 8.34 -8.42 -23.91
CA ILE A 323 8.28 -8.49 -25.40
C ILE A 323 9.44 -9.35 -25.89
N TYR A 324 10.66 -9.08 -25.43
CA TYR A 324 11.86 -9.83 -25.85
C TYR A 324 11.73 -11.33 -25.55
N ARG A 325 11.27 -11.69 -24.34
CA ARG A 325 11.04 -13.11 -23.98
C ARG A 325 10.04 -13.76 -24.92
N ARG A 326 8.91 -13.12 -25.19
CA ARG A 326 7.89 -13.67 -26.11
C ARG A 326 8.42 -13.88 -27.52
N LEU A 327 9.17 -12.91 -28.04
CA LEU A 327 9.78 -13.03 -29.37
C LEU A 327 10.79 -14.19 -29.43
N ARG A 328 11.56 -14.39 -28.36
CA ARG A 328 12.50 -15.50 -28.24
C ARG A 328 11.78 -16.86 -28.18
N GLU A 329 10.72 -16.95 -27.39
CA GLU A 329 9.89 -18.16 -27.29
C GLU A 329 9.21 -18.51 -28.62
N THR A 330 8.73 -17.51 -29.35
CA THR A 330 8.15 -17.70 -30.67
C THR A 330 9.19 -18.19 -31.69
N LYS A 331 10.41 -17.63 -31.66
CA LYS A 331 11.53 -18.08 -32.51
C LYS A 331 11.97 -19.52 -32.14
N SER A 332 12.05 -19.86 -30.86
CA SER A 332 12.41 -21.21 -30.42
C SER A 332 11.37 -22.24 -30.84
N ARG A 333 10.08 -21.92 -30.74
CA ARG A 333 8.99 -22.79 -31.24
C ARG A 333 9.03 -22.95 -32.76
N ALA A 334 9.34 -21.89 -33.50
CA ALA A 334 9.48 -21.94 -34.97
C ALA A 334 10.72 -22.74 -35.42
N ALA A 335 11.76 -22.81 -34.56
CA ALA A 335 12.98 -23.58 -34.81
C ALA A 335 12.91 -25.04 -34.30
N GLY A 336 11.74 -25.53 -33.88
CA GLY A 336 11.54 -26.93 -33.48
C GLY A 336 12.25 -27.35 -32.18
N GLN A 337 12.78 -26.43 -31.38
CA GLN A 337 13.41 -26.77 -30.10
C GLN A 337 12.36 -26.80 -28.97
N PRO A 338 12.31 -27.87 -28.13
CA PRO A 338 11.40 -27.91 -27.01
C PRO A 338 11.74 -26.81 -26.02
N ALA A 339 10.71 -26.11 -25.54
CA ALA A 339 10.85 -25.08 -24.49
C ALA A 339 11.48 -25.71 -23.25
N GLY A 340 12.74 -25.34 -22.97
CA GLY A 340 13.43 -25.78 -21.76
C GLY A 340 12.64 -25.35 -20.54
N CYS A 341 12.18 -26.34 -19.77
CA CYS A 341 11.61 -26.19 -18.45
C CYS A 341 12.67 -25.52 -17.53
N LYS A 342 12.56 -24.24 -17.27
CA LYS A 342 13.28 -23.62 -16.16
C LYS A 342 12.29 -23.45 -15.01
N GLN A 343 12.38 -24.39 -14.07
CA GLN A 343 12.06 -24.18 -12.66
C GLN A 343 12.79 -22.92 -12.16
N GLN A 344 12.06 -22.12 -11.45
CA GLN A 344 12.36 -21.13 -10.41
C GLN A 344 11.66 -19.81 -10.64
#